data_9b59fe1db623bb75cffa0b2fb5871dc4
#
_entry.id   9b59fe1db623bb75cffa0b2fb5871dc4
#
_cell.length_a   1.000
_cell.length_b   1.000
_cell.length_c   1.000
_cell.angle_alpha   90.00
_cell.angle_beta   90.00
_cell.angle_gamma   90.00
#
_symmetry.space_group_name_H-M   'P 1'
#
loop_
_entity.id
_entity.type
_entity.pdbx_description
1 polymer ?
#
loop_
_entity_poly.entity_id
_entity_poly.type
_entity_poly.pdbx_seq_one_letter_code
_entity_poly.pdbx_strand_id
1 'polypeptide(L)'
;MRLTIGAVLALVLTVVSSLAEPAGTYRVSGTNPGSGSTYSGTVTVERKGDTFLVHWTIAGSRQIGVGIGKDDFLAVSYRSGDSIGIALYRPDQNGGWKGIWAPIGSEALGTETWVRVP
;
A
#
# COMPACT_ATOMS: atom_id res chain seq x y z
N MET A 1 37.23 -4.97 48.84
CA MET A 1 37.23 -5.29 47.41
C MET A 1 35.83 -5.19 46.85
N ARG A 2 35.59 -4.14 46.12
CA ARG A 2 34.28 -3.90 45.59
C ARG A 2 34.20 -4.31 44.13
N LEU A 3 33.40 -5.30 43.85
CA LEU A 3 32.96 -5.59 42.53
C LEU A 3 31.95 -4.52 42.08
N THR A 4 32.44 -3.58 41.32
CA THR A 4 31.52 -2.76 40.56
C THR A 4 31.03 -3.60 39.37
N ILE A 5 29.84 -4.13 39.55
CA ILE A 5 29.11 -4.64 38.41
C ILE A 5 28.69 -3.41 37.59
N GLY A 6 29.47 -3.12 36.56
CA GLY A 6 29.03 -2.16 35.57
C GLY A 6 27.69 -2.68 35.03
N ALA A 7 26.61 -1.96 35.28
CA ALA A 7 25.37 -2.22 34.57
C ALA A 7 25.66 -2.06 33.11
N VAL A 8 25.81 -3.17 32.40
CA VAL A 8 25.73 -3.16 30.96
C VAL A 8 24.28 -2.80 30.65
N LEU A 9 24.06 -1.51 30.43
CA LEU A 9 22.83 -1.09 29.81
C LEU A 9 22.87 -1.67 28.41
N ALA A 10 22.32 -2.87 28.26
CA ALA A 10 21.99 -3.37 26.97
C ALA A 10 20.91 -2.43 26.42
N LEU A 11 21.34 -1.47 25.62
CA LEU A 11 20.42 -0.73 24.79
C LEU A 11 19.77 -1.75 23.86
N VAL A 12 18.68 -2.34 24.28
CA VAL A 12 17.84 -3.09 23.37
C VAL A 12 17.23 -2.05 22.45
N LEU A 13 17.93 -1.79 21.35
CA LEU A 13 17.29 -1.20 20.20
C LEU A 13 16.23 -2.19 19.75
N THR A 14 15.06 -2.07 20.33
CA THR A 14 13.88 -2.57 19.66
C THR A 14 13.78 -1.76 18.37
N VAL A 15 14.36 -2.30 17.31
CA VAL A 15 13.93 -1.91 15.99
C VAL A 15 12.46 -2.30 15.95
N VAL A 16 11.61 -1.34 16.27
CA VAL A 16 10.22 -1.43 15.87
C VAL A 16 10.27 -1.37 14.36
N SER A 17 10.43 -2.53 13.72
CA SER A 17 10.02 -2.64 12.36
C SER A 17 8.56 -2.25 12.37
N SER A 18 8.26 -1.04 11.89
CA SER A 18 6.91 -0.68 11.61
C SER A 18 6.41 -1.71 10.63
N LEU A 19 5.64 -2.67 11.12
CA LEU A 19 4.92 -3.60 10.28
C LEU A 19 4.16 -2.75 9.28
N ALA A 20 4.36 -3.02 7.99
CA ALA A 20 3.63 -2.33 6.95
C ALA A 20 2.15 -2.60 7.17
N GLU A 21 1.44 -1.61 7.68
CA GLU A 21 -0.01 -1.66 7.89
C GLU A 21 -0.65 -1.04 6.66
N PRO A 22 -1.52 -1.76 5.92
CA PRO A 22 -2.17 -1.18 4.75
C PRO A 22 -3.08 0.01 5.06
N ALA A 23 -3.72 0.03 6.23
CA ALA A 23 -4.64 1.12 6.59
C ALA A 23 -3.91 2.47 6.66
N GLY A 24 -4.49 3.49 6.05
CA GLY A 24 -3.93 4.83 6.04
C GLY A 24 -4.30 5.60 4.78
N THR A 25 -3.71 6.79 4.66
CA THR A 25 -3.86 7.67 3.50
C THR A 25 -2.53 7.79 2.79
N TYR A 26 -2.59 7.75 1.45
CA TYR A 26 -1.40 7.75 0.61
C TYR A 26 -1.58 8.70 -0.57
N ARG A 27 -0.47 9.26 -1.03
CA ARG A 27 -0.41 9.79 -2.39
C ARG A 27 -0.10 8.64 -3.35
N VAL A 28 -0.82 8.59 -4.45
CA VAL A 28 -0.64 7.56 -5.46
C VAL A 28 -0.10 8.17 -6.74
N SER A 29 0.84 7.47 -7.33
CA SER A 29 1.31 7.71 -8.68
C SER A 29 1.41 6.38 -9.41
N GLY A 30 1.14 6.38 -10.70
CA GLY A 30 1.15 5.13 -11.43
C GLY A 30 1.24 5.31 -12.94
N THR A 31 1.22 4.19 -13.63
CA THR A 31 1.21 4.12 -15.08
C THR A 31 0.06 3.26 -15.55
N ASN A 32 -0.57 3.69 -16.62
CA ASN A 32 -1.65 2.93 -17.27
C ASN A 32 -1.11 1.76 -18.08
N PRO A 33 -1.82 0.62 -18.11
CA PRO A 33 -1.40 -0.52 -18.92
C PRO A 33 -1.29 -0.15 -20.40
N GLY A 34 -0.27 -0.65 -21.07
CA GLY A 34 -0.07 -0.49 -22.50
C GLY A 34 0.52 0.85 -22.91
N SER A 35 -0.18 1.95 -22.69
CA SER A 35 0.27 3.29 -23.07
C SER A 35 1.45 3.79 -22.26
N GLY A 36 1.57 3.34 -21.00
CA GLY A 36 2.55 3.87 -20.06
C GLY A 36 2.28 5.31 -19.63
N SER A 37 1.12 5.89 -19.96
CA SER A 37 0.77 7.23 -19.50
C SER A 37 0.67 7.26 -17.99
N THR A 38 1.11 8.36 -17.37
CA THR A 38 1.18 8.50 -15.91
C THR A 38 -0.08 9.14 -15.36
N TYR A 39 -0.38 8.82 -14.11
CA TYR A 39 -1.43 9.46 -13.34
C TYR A 39 -0.99 9.65 -11.89
N SER A 40 -1.67 10.54 -11.18
CA SER A 40 -1.47 10.76 -9.75
C SER A 40 -2.79 11.06 -9.07
N GLY A 41 -2.81 10.89 -7.76
CA GLY A 41 -3.99 11.15 -6.95
C GLY A 41 -3.77 10.74 -5.50
N THR A 42 -4.84 10.34 -4.85
CA THR A 42 -4.81 9.86 -3.46
C THR A 42 -5.51 8.52 -3.34
N VAL A 43 -5.08 7.74 -2.36
CA VAL A 43 -5.74 6.50 -1.97
C VAL A 43 -5.89 6.46 -0.47
N THR A 44 -7.06 6.02 -0.01
CA THR A 44 -7.34 5.79 1.40
C THR A 44 -7.69 4.33 1.59
N VAL A 45 -7.04 3.69 2.54
CA VAL A 45 -7.26 2.29 2.89
C VAL A 45 -7.82 2.23 4.30
N GLU A 46 -8.94 1.58 4.45
CA GLU A 46 -9.67 1.46 5.69
C GLU A 46 -9.84 -0.02 6.05
N ARG A 47 -9.46 -0.39 7.27
CA ARG A 47 -9.69 -1.77 7.74
C ARG A 47 -11.17 -1.98 8.05
N LYS A 48 -11.72 -3.06 7.51
CA LYS A 48 -13.09 -3.53 7.78
C LYS A 48 -13.04 -4.98 8.25
N GLY A 49 -12.88 -5.20 9.55
CA GLY A 49 -12.70 -6.54 10.08
C GLY A 49 -11.45 -7.20 9.48
N ASP A 50 -11.62 -8.31 8.79
CA ASP A 50 -10.54 -9.03 8.14
C ASP A 50 -10.25 -8.56 6.71
N THR A 51 -10.97 -7.54 6.23
CA THR A 51 -10.80 -6.99 4.90
C THR A 51 -10.39 -5.53 4.94
N PHE A 52 -10.08 -4.98 3.78
CA PHE A 52 -9.78 -3.57 3.59
C PHE A 52 -10.70 -2.98 2.54
N LEU A 53 -11.16 -1.76 2.80
CA LEU A 53 -11.87 -0.95 1.83
C LEU A 53 -10.88 0.07 1.27
N VAL A 54 -10.76 0.12 -0.06
CA VAL A 54 -9.77 0.96 -0.73
C VAL A 54 -10.50 1.96 -1.62
N HIS A 55 -10.18 3.23 -1.45
CA HIS A 55 -10.75 4.32 -2.22
C HIS A 55 -9.64 5.09 -2.91
N TRP A 56 -9.70 5.17 -4.23
CA TRP A 56 -8.82 6.05 -5.02
C TRP A 56 -9.60 7.29 -5.45
N THR A 57 -8.91 8.41 -5.48
CA THR A 57 -9.38 9.63 -6.14
C THR A 57 -8.29 10.06 -7.11
N ILE A 58 -8.55 9.93 -8.40
CA ILE A 58 -7.59 10.20 -9.47
C ILE A 58 -8.28 11.09 -10.50
N ALA A 59 -7.74 12.32 -10.69
CA ALA A 59 -8.29 13.28 -11.65
C ALA A 59 -9.80 13.52 -11.46
N GLY A 60 -10.26 13.61 -10.21
CA GLY A 60 -11.68 13.80 -9.89
C GLY A 60 -12.57 12.56 -10.02
N SER A 61 -12.01 11.45 -10.48
CA SER A 61 -12.70 10.17 -10.59
C SER A 61 -12.45 9.31 -9.36
N ARG A 62 -13.47 8.61 -8.90
CA ARG A 62 -13.39 7.73 -7.73
C ARG A 62 -13.46 6.27 -8.15
N GLN A 63 -12.56 5.48 -7.60
CA GLN A 63 -12.58 4.04 -7.72
C GLN A 63 -12.69 3.44 -6.32
N ILE A 64 -13.32 2.29 -6.22
CA ILE A 64 -13.48 1.57 -4.97
C ILE A 64 -13.03 0.13 -5.13
N GLY A 65 -12.38 -0.40 -4.10
CA GLY A 65 -11.95 -1.78 -4.08
C GLY A 65 -12.11 -2.43 -2.73
N VAL A 66 -12.16 -3.74 -2.74
CA VAL A 66 -12.06 -4.57 -1.54
C VAL A 66 -10.74 -5.30 -1.57
N GLY A 67 -10.03 -5.29 -0.45
CA GLY A 67 -8.72 -5.89 -0.32
C GLY A 67 -8.65 -6.95 0.76
N ILE A 68 -7.74 -7.87 0.54
CA ILE A 68 -7.25 -8.79 1.56
C ILE A 68 -5.74 -8.63 1.63
N GLY A 69 -5.19 -8.73 2.82
CA GLY A 69 -3.76 -8.54 2.96
C GLY A 69 -3.27 -8.76 4.36
N LYS A 70 -1.98 -8.72 4.46
CA LYS A 70 -1.22 -8.76 5.70
C LYS A 70 -0.12 -7.71 5.64
N ASP A 71 0.85 -7.82 6.50
CA ASP A 71 2.01 -6.93 6.56
C ASP A 71 2.96 -7.05 5.35
N ASP A 72 2.82 -8.07 4.50
CA ASP A 72 3.70 -8.33 3.36
C ASP A 72 3.01 -8.30 1.99
N PHE A 73 1.69 -8.14 1.94
CA PHE A 73 0.95 -8.01 0.68
C PHE A 73 -0.43 -7.38 0.88
N LEU A 74 -0.95 -6.79 -0.17
CA LEU A 74 -2.34 -6.33 -0.26
C LEU A 74 -2.85 -6.64 -1.66
N ALA A 75 -3.84 -7.51 -1.75
CA ALA A 75 -4.50 -7.87 -3.00
C ALA A 75 -5.87 -7.20 -3.03
N VAL A 76 -6.18 -6.51 -4.12
CA VAL A 76 -7.39 -5.70 -4.24
C VAL A 76 -8.12 -6.03 -5.52
N SER A 77 -9.42 -6.22 -5.41
CA SER A 77 -10.33 -6.17 -6.56
C SER A 77 -10.99 -4.81 -6.57
N TYR A 78 -10.93 -4.08 -7.67
CA TYR A 78 -11.47 -2.73 -7.75
C TYR A 78 -12.50 -2.58 -8.86
N ARG A 79 -13.33 -1.56 -8.69
CA ARG A 79 -14.31 -1.13 -9.69
C ARG A 79 -14.05 0.33 -10.05
N SER A 80 -14.07 0.60 -11.36
CA SER A 80 -14.00 1.93 -11.92
C SER A 80 -15.11 2.06 -12.98
N GLY A 81 -16.22 2.72 -12.61
CA GLY A 81 -17.42 2.70 -13.44
C GLY A 81 -17.93 1.27 -13.63
N ASP A 82 -18.10 0.84 -14.88
CA ASP A 82 -18.52 -0.52 -15.23
C ASP A 82 -17.34 -1.49 -15.40
N SER A 83 -16.12 -1.01 -15.27
CA SER A 83 -14.92 -1.84 -15.36
C SER A 83 -14.53 -2.37 -14.00
N ILE A 84 -14.03 -3.60 -14.00
CA ILE A 84 -13.43 -4.22 -12.81
C ILE A 84 -11.99 -4.61 -13.11
N GLY A 85 -11.18 -4.69 -12.07
CA GLY A 85 -9.79 -5.11 -12.20
C GLY A 85 -9.23 -5.63 -10.89
N ILE A 86 -7.97 -5.99 -10.94
CA ILE A 86 -7.23 -6.47 -9.77
C ILE A 86 -5.91 -5.71 -9.63
N ALA A 87 -5.44 -5.63 -8.41
CA ALA A 87 -4.15 -5.04 -8.08
C ALA A 87 -3.48 -5.86 -6.98
N LEU A 88 -2.17 -5.92 -7.04
CA LEU A 88 -1.36 -6.58 -6.01
C LEU A 88 -0.25 -5.64 -5.59
N TYR A 89 -0.17 -5.38 -4.30
CA TYR A 89 0.80 -4.48 -3.70
C TYR A 89 1.69 -5.21 -2.72
N ARG A 90 2.94 -4.77 -2.65
CA ARG A 90 3.91 -5.18 -1.63
C ARG A 90 4.44 -3.94 -0.92
N PRO A 91 4.79 -4.05 0.38
CA PRO A 91 5.34 -2.90 1.10
C PRO A 91 6.68 -2.49 0.52
N ASP A 92 6.94 -1.18 0.54
CA ASP A 92 8.24 -0.63 0.24
C ASP A 92 8.96 -0.20 1.53
N GLN A 93 10.18 0.38 1.37
CA GLN A 93 11.05 0.67 2.51
C GLN A 93 10.58 1.82 3.41
N ASN A 94 9.62 2.64 2.97
CA ASN A 94 9.23 3.88 3.64
C ASN A 94 7.80 3.85 4.19
N GLY A 95 7.26 2.66 4.46
CA GLY A 95 5.89 2.52 4.92
C GLY A 95 4.84 2.70 3.83
N GLY A 96 5.26 2.84 2.59
CA GLY A 96 4.39 2.86 1.43
C GLY A 96 4.24 1.49 0.78
N TRP A 97 3.64 1.47 -0.39
CA TRP A 97 3.33 0.26 -1.13
C TRP A 97 3.64 0.44 -2.61
N LYS A 98 4.07 -0.62 -3.25
CA LYS A 98 4.26 -0.69 -4.71
C LYS A 98 3.47 -1.84 -5.28
N GLY A 99 2.84 -1.61 -6.41
CA GLY A 99 1.99 -2.62 -6.99
C GLY A 99 1.91 -2.61 -8.50
N ILE A 100 1.26 -3.64 -8.97
CA ILE A 100 0.88 -3.85 -10.36
C ILE A 100 -0.63 -4.02 -10.41
N TRP A 101 -1.23 -3.65 -11.51
CA TRP A 101 -2.68 -3.74 -11.66
C TRP A 101 -3.08 -3.98 -13.11
N ALA A 102 -4.27 -4.53 -13.28
CA ALA A 102 -4.83 -4.74 -14.60
C ALA A 102 -6.35 -4.68 -14.54
N PRO A 103 -6.98 -3.89 -15.44
CA PRO A 103 -8.41 -3.98 -15.66
C PRO A 103 -8.76 -5.24 -16.46
N ILE A 104 -9.99 -5.69 -16.33
CA ILE A 104 -10.47 -6.82 -17.14
C ILE A 104 -10.27 -6.51 -18.62
N GLY A 105 -9.77 -7.47 -19.38
CA GLY A 105 -9.51 -7.35 -20.81
C GLY A 105 -8.14 -6.76 -21.18
N SER A 106 -7.35 -6.30 -20.21
CA SER A 106 -5.99 -5.82 -20.48
C SER A 106 -5.01 -6.98 -20.56
N GLU A 107 -4.12 -6.93 -21.57
CA GLU A 107 -3.00 -7.86 -21.70
C GLU A 107 -1.70 -7.31 -21.12
N ALA A 108 -1.71 -6.05 -20.67
CA ALA A 108 -0.55 -5.36 -20.10
C ALA A 108 -0.84 -4.98 -18.64
N LEU A 109 0.23 -4.75 -17.90
CA LEU A 109 0.15 -4.32 -16.49
C LEU A 109 0.35 -2.82 -16.37
N GLY A 110 -0.44 -2.20 -15.50
CA GLY A 110 -0.15 -0.89 -14.94
C GLY A 110 0.70 -1.03 -13.68
N THR A 111 1.27 0.07 -13.24
CA THR A 111 2.03 0.15 -12.00
C THR A 111 1.44 1.21 -11.08
N GLU A 112 1.67 1.05 -9.78
CA GLU A 112 1.28 2.05 -8.79
C GLU A 112 2.29 2.11 -7.67
N THR A 113 2.53 3.32 -7.18
CA THR A 113 3.34 3.56 -5.99
C THR A 113 2.53 4.41 -5.03
N TRP A 114 2.45 3.98 -3.79
CA TRP A 114 1.76 4.67 -2.71
C TRP A 114 2.78 5.21 -1.72
N VAL A 115 2.74 6.52 -1.48
CA VAL A 115 3.58 7.19 -0.47
C VAL A 115 2.67 7.62 0.68
N ARG A 116 2.96 7.10 1.87
CA ARG A 116 2.15 7.41 3.05
C ARG A 116 2.15 8.91 3.35
N VAL A 117 0.96 9.45 3.57
CA VAL A 117 0.78 10.82 4.03
C VAL A 117 0.92 10.84 5.56
N PRO A 118 1.71 11.78 6.13
CA PRO A 118 1.87 11.89 7.58
C PRO A 118 0.57 12.17 8.31
#